data_41b955a174d7dbf6b97ce5e3d3c30880
#
_entry.id   41b955a174d7dbf6b97ce5e3d3c30880
#
_cell.length_a   1.000
_cell.length_b   1.000
_cell.length_c   1.000
_cell.angle_alpha   90.00
_cell.angle_beta   90.00
_cell.angle_gamma   90.00
#
_symmetry.space_group_name_H-M   'P 1'
#
loop_
_entity.id
_entity.type
_entity.pdbx_description
1 polymer ?
#
loop_
_entity_poly.entity_id
_entity_poly.type
_entity_poly.pdbx_seq_one_letter_code
_entity_poly.pdbx_strand_id
1 'polypeptide(L)'
;ESIITNERYVYIAQIIKGCYKKKNHGQLSASDKIDKIVTNRWLGLPIFAVVMFLVYWVAMVGVGAPATDWANDGLFGDGWHLLGIGSAAYGEASDDYTAASEAVSAFAGIDTGDEEFDADAALEELKAFQPTEDTATVDVEDEETLAINEMTAYYDAIPDDADKDSTVGMTYVDAVSYFEENGFDEPDPADYGVWVPGVPVLIGNALESAGTADWLNGLILDGIVAGVGAVLGFVPQMLVLFLMLAFLEACGYMARIAFVLDRIFGKF
;
A
#
# COMPACT_ATOMS: atom_id res chain seq x y z
N GLU A 1 48.73 -29.90 -23.88
CA GLU A 1 47.89 -28.66 -23.93
C GLU A 1 48.23 -27.65 -22.82
N SER A 2 48.42 -28.08 -21.56
CA SER A 2 48.70 -27.15 -20.43
C SER A 2 50.05 -26.41 -20.59
N ILE A 3 51.05 -27.02 -21.18
CA ILE A 3 52.39 -26.41 -21.41
C ILE A 3 52.29 -25.29 -22.44
N ILE A 4 51.58 -25.52 -23.53
CA ILE A 4 51.39 -24.53 -24.61
C ILE A 4 50.56 -23.33 -24.10
N THR A 5 49.58 -23.59 -23.25
CA THR A 5 48.74 -22.56 -22.63
C THR A 5 49.56 -21.72 -21.66
N ASN A 6 50.40 -22.34 -20.83
CA ASN A 6 51.30 -21.64 -19.92
C ASN A 6 52.30 -20.75 -20.64
N GLU A 7 52.95 -21.25 -21.69
CA GLU A 7 53.88 -20.45 -22.52
C GLU A 7 53.18 -19.24 -23.17
N ARG A 8 51.96 -19.39 -23.63
CA ARG A 8 51.13 -18.26 -24.13
C ARG A 8 50.86 -17.22 -23.05
N TYR A 9 50.55 -17.62 -21.83
CA TYR A 9 50.35 -16.69 -20.75
C TYR A 9 51.61 -15.98 -20.34
N VAL A 10 52.77 -16.65 -20.33
CA VAL A 10 54.10 -16.06 -20.04
C VAL A 10 54.42 -15.03 -21.11
N TYR A 11 54.24 -15.34 -22.41
CA TYR A 11 54.47 -14.41 -23.49
C TYR A 11 53.56 -13.18 -23.44
N ILE A 12 52.26 -13.36 -23.17
CA ILE A 12 51.30 -12.28 -23.01
C ILE A 12 51.70 -11.40 -21.79
N ALA A 13 52.11 -12.00 -20.68
CA ALA A 13 52.55 -11.27 -19.51
C ALA A 13 53.82 -10.41 -19.75
N GLN A 14 54.76 -10.87 -20.62
CA GLN A 14 55.91 -10.09 -21.03
C GLN A 14 55.54 -8.88 -21.89
N ILE A 15 54.62 -9.03 -22.84
CA ILE A 15 54.16 -7.93 -23.68
C ILE A 15 53.37 -6.91 -22.85
N ILE A 16 52.50 -7.34 -21.94
CA ILE A 16 51.69 -6.48 -21.06
C ILE A 16 52.60 -5.65 -20.15
N LYS A 17 53.69 -6.21 -19.64
CA LYS A 17 54.67 -5.46 -18.83
C LYS A 17 55.28 -4.24 -19.55
N GLY A 18 55.43 -4.31 -20.87
CA GLY A 18 55.93 -3.20 -21.68
C GLY A 18 54.86 -2.14 -22.02
N CYS A 19 53.62 -2.56 -22.14
CA CYS A 19 52.52 -1.71 -22.59
C CYS A 19 51.66 -1.12 -21.47
N TYR A 20 51.66 -1.73 -20.29
CA TYR A 20 50.78 -1.33 -19.17
C TYR A 20 51.57 -0.70 -18.01
N LYS A 21 51.44 0.61 -17.83
CA LYS A 21 51.94 1.33 -16.70
C LYS A 21 50.80 1.60 -15.72
N LYS A 22 50.75 0.80 -14.66
CA LYS A 22 49.71 0.96 -13.61
C LYS A 22 49.88 2.33 -12.92
N LYS A 23 48.93 3.25 -13.16
CA LYS A 23 48.98 4.65 -12.73
C LYS A 23 48.87 4.81 -11.19
N ASN A 24 48.29 3.80 -10.51
CA ASN A 24 48.10 3.79 -9.05
C ASN A 24 48.81 2.56 -8.43
N HIS A 25 50.09 2.68 -8.13
CA HIS A 25 50.82 1.72 -7.31
C HIS A 25 50.51 1.98 -5.83
N GLY A 26 49.77 1.07 -5.20
CA GLY A 26 49.64 1.03 -3.72
C GLY A 26 48.40 1.71 -3.13
N GLN A 27 47.53 2.33 -3.90
CA GLN A 27 46.25 2.81 -3.35
C GLN A 27 45.18 1.73 -3.56
N LEU A 28 44.57 1.27 -2.45
CA LEU A 28 43.40 0.41 -2.47
C LEU A 28 42.27 1.14 -3.17
N SER A 29 41.62 0.48 -4.13
CA SER A 29 40.42 1.03 -4.78
C SER A 29 39.31 1.21 -3.73
N ALA A 30 38.33 2.05 -4.01
CA ALA A 30 37.15 2.20 -3.14
C ALA A 30 36.48 0.85 -2.87
N SER A 31 36.41 0.00 -3.90
CA SER A 31 35.90 -1.37 -3.79
C SER A 31 36.72 -2.23 -2.81
N ASP A 32 38.05 -2.17 -2.88
CA ASP A 32 38.92 -2.95 -1.98
C ASP A 32 38.79 -2.51 -0.51
N LYS A 33 38.49 -1.22 -0.28
CA LYS A 33 38.28 -0.69 1.08
C LYS A 33 36.97 -1.18 1.64
N ILE A 34 35.89 -1.15 0.82
CA ILE A 34 34.57 -1.67 1.17
C ILE A 34 34.68 -3.18 1.45
N ASP A 35 35.35 -3.93 0.58
CA ASP A 35 35.56 -5.35 0.75
C ASP A 35 36.25 -5.70 2.05
N LYS A 36 37.27 -4.95 2.42
CA LYS A 36 37.99 -5.15 3.68
C LYS A 36 37.14 -4.97 4.92
N ILE A 37 36.09 -4.09 4.83
CA ILE A 37 35.15 -3.86 5.91
C ILE A 37 34.09 -4.96 5.93
N VAL A 38 33.47 -5.23 4.77
CA VAL A 38 32.36 -6.20 4.61
C VAL A 38 32.83 -7.64 4.86
N THR A 39 34.06 -8.00 4.47
CA THR A 39 34.62 -9.34 4.69
C THR A 39 35.37 -9.49 6.04
N ASN A 40 35.28 -8.49 6.90
CA ASN A 40 35.83 -8.58 8.24
C ASN A 40 35.09 -9.63 9.06
N ARG A 41 35.86 -10.52 9.74
CA ARG A 41 35.30 -11.64 10.51
C ARG A 41 34.27 -11.26 11.58
N TRP A 42 34.48 -10.11 12.23
CA TRP A 42 33.60 -9.63 13.31
C TRP A 42 32.54 -8.66 12.85
N LEU A 43 32.82 -7.86 11.81
CA LEU A 43 31.94 -6.84 11.28
C LEU A 43 31.05 -7.37 10.15
N GLY A 44 31.45 -8.42 9.45
CA GLY A 44 30.73 -8.95 8.30
C GLY A 44 29.32 -9.41 8.65
N LEU A 45 29.15 -10.10 9.80
CA LEU A 45 27.84 -10.63 10.22
C LEU A 45 26.85 -9.52 10.66
N PRO A 46 27.23 -8.53 11.51
CA PRO A 46 26.34 -7.40 11.80
C PRO A 46 26.06 -6.52 10.57
N ILE A 47 27.03 -6.30 9.68
CA ILE A 47 26.80 -5.56 8.43
C ILE A 47 25.78 -6.31 7.56
N PHE A 48 25.90 -7.61 7.45
CA PHE A 48 24.92 -8.45 6.76
C PHE A 48 23.52 -8.28 7.33
N ALA A 49 23.37 -8.36 8.65
CA ALA A 49 22.09 -8.17 9.32
C ALA A 49 21.48 -6.79 9.03
N VAL A 50 22.29 -5.73 9.06
CA VAL A 50 21.85 -4.36 8.74
C VAL A 50 21.44 -4.23 7.27
N VAL A 51 22.22 -4.78 6.34
CA VAL A 51 21.89 -4.73 4.90
C VAL A 51 20.61 -5.51 4.62
N MET A 52 20.46 -6.72 5.19
CA MET A 52 19.24 -7.50 5.02
C MET A 52 18.02 -6.83 5.65
N PHE A 53 18.19 -6.23 6.83
CA PHE A 53 17.13 -5.44 7.46
C PHE A 53 16.72 -4.25 6.57
N LEU A 54 17.69 -3.51 6.01
CA LEU A 54 17.42 -2.38 5.12
C LEU A 54 16.68 -2.83 3.85
N VAL A 55 17.11 -3.92 3.23
CA VAL A 55 16.45 -4.50 2.05
C VAL A 55 15.03 -4.90 2.38
N TYR A 56 14.83 -5.57 3.51
CA TYR A 56 13.51 -6.00 3.97
C TYR A 56 12.62 -4.80 4.29
N TRP A 57 13.17 -3.80 4.98
CA TRP A 57 12.43 -2.57 5.29
C TRP A 57 11.99 -1.80 4.04
N VAL A 58 12.88 -1.66 3.05
CA VAL A 58 12.54 -1.01 1.76
C VAL A 58 11.50 -1.82 1.00
N ALA A 59 11.65 -3.14 0.96
CA ALA A 59 10.75 -4.02 0.22
C ALA A 59 9.38 -4.17 0.85
N MET A 60 9.29 -4.15 2.19
CA MET A 60 8.03 -4.35 2.90
C MET A 60 7.32 -3.04 3.25
N VAL A 61 8.05 -2.04 3.75
CA VAL A 61 7.48 -0.81 4.29
C VAL A 61 7.67 0.38 3.35
N GLY A 62 8.89 0.56 2.81
CA GLY A 62 9.24 1.78 2.09
C GLY A 62 8.59 1.90 0.71
N VAL A 63 8.59 0.82 -0.06
CA VAL A 63 8.09 0.80 -1.45
C VAL A 63 7.04 -0.29 -1.64
N GLY A 64 7.23 -1.44 -0.97
CA GLY A 64 6.35 -2.59 -1.15
C GLY A 64 4.93 -2.35 -0.67
N ALA A 65 4.73 -1.82 0.55
CA ALA A 65 3.41 -1.54 1.08
C ALA A 65 2.66 -0.51 0.20
N PRO A 66 3.18 0.70 -0.08
CA PRO A 66 2.46 1.65 -0.93
C PRO A 66 2.16 1.14 -2.33
N ALA A 67 3.03 0.26 -2.88
CA ALA A 67 2.79 -0.33 -4.19
C ALA A 67 1.71 -1.43 -4.14
N THR A 68 1.60 -2.13 -3.02
CA THR A 68 0.57 -3.14 -2.77
C THR A 68 -0.78 -2.48 -2.52
N ASP A 69 -0.83 -1.43 -1.70
CA ASP A 69 -2.03 -0.64 -1.43
C ASP A 69 -2.58 -0.05 -2.73
N TRP A 70 -1.70 0.58 -3.53
CA TRP A 70 -2.10 1.06 -4.86
C TRP A 70 -2.62 -0.06 -5.78
N ALA A 71 -2.05 -1.26 -5.71
CA ALA A 71 -2.53 -2.37 -6.54
C ALA A 71 -3.87 -2.93 -6.04
N ASN A 72 -4.07 -3.01 -4.73
CA ASN A 72 -5.32 -3.52 -4.15
C ASN A 72 -6.46 -2.52 -4.32
N ASP A 73 -6.26 -1.27 -3.87
CA ASP A 73 -7.34 -0.29 -3.82
C ASP A 73 -7.53 0.41 -5.18
N GLY A 74 -6.42 0.66 -5.90
CA GLY A 74 -6.46 1.31 -7.19
C GLY A 74 -6.75 0.34 -8.35
N LEU A 75 -5.86 -0.63 -8.59
CA LEU A 75 -5.95 -1.47 -9.77
C LEU A 75 -7.03 -2.54 -9.66
N PHE A 76 -7.14 -3.19 -8.50
CA PHE A 76 -8.09 -4.28 -8.22
C PHE A 76 -9.24 -3.85 -7.29
N GLY A 77 -9.27 -2.61 -6.81
CA GLY A 77 -10.36 -1.98 -6.11
C GLY A 77 -11.12 -1.00 -7.02
N ASP A 78 -11.58 0.10 -6.46
CA ASP A 78 -12.45 1.06 -7.13
C ASP A 78 -11.74 1.90 -8.18
N GLY A 79 -10.46 2.15 -8.01
CA GLY A 79 -9.66 2.95 -8.94
C GLY A 79 -8.70 3.93 -8.24
N TRP A 80 -8.11 4.83 -9.02
CA TRP A 80 -7.18 5.83 -8.47
C TRP A 80 -7.18 7.13 -9.28
N HIS A 81 -6.83 8.21 -8.61
CA HIS A 81 -6.58 9.49 -9.29
C HIS A 81 -5.22 9.47 -9.98
N LEU A 82 -5.19 9.83 -11.26
CA LEU A 82 -3.96 9.87 -12.05
C LEU A 82 -2.95 10.83 -11.41
N LEU A 83 -1.76 10.31 -11.10
CA LEU A 83 -0.68 11.03 -10.40
C LEU A 83 -1.07 11.57 -9.01
N GLY A 84 -2.14 11.06 -8.39
CA GLY A 84 -2.63 11.52 -7.10
C GLY A 84 -3.30 12.91 -7.14
N ILE A 85 -3.58 13.45 -8.33
CA ILE A 85 -4.21 14.76 -8.46
C ILE A 85 -5.69 14.64 -8.12
N GLY A 86 -6.11 15.30 -7.03
CA GLY A 86 -7.48 15.23 -6.51
C GLY A 86 -7.69 14.19 -5.40
N SER A 87 -6.78 13.25 -5.21
CA SER A 87 -6.88 12.18 -4.21
C SER A 87 -7.12 12.71 -2.78
N ALA A 88 -6.41 13.77 -2.38
CA ALA A 88 -6.58 14.35 -1.05
C ALA A 88 -7.96 15.03 -0.87
N ALA A 89 -8.45 15.73 -1.90
CA ALA A 89 -9.74 16.40 -1.85
C ALA A 89 -10.90 15.38 -1.88
N TYR A 90 -10.74 14.30 -2.65
CA TYR A 90 -11.68 13.20 -2.65
C TYR A 90 -11.70 12.47 -1.29
N GLY A 91 -10.51 12.18 -0.71
CA GLY A 91 -10.41 11.56 0.59
C GLY A 91 -11.11 12.39 1.68
N GLU A 92 -10.88 13.71 1.72
CA GLU A 92 -11.56 14.62 2.65
C GLU A 92 -13.10 14.58 2.48
N ALA A 93 -13.58 14.61 1.24
CA ALA A 93 -15.02 14.54 0.96
C ALA A 93 -15.64 13.18 1.31
N SER A 94 -14.92 12.09 1.08
CA SER A 94 -15.34 10.73 1.44
C SER A 94 -15.36 10.53 2.96
N ASP A 95 -14.33 11.04 3.67
CA ASP A 95 -14.27 11.01 5.14
C ASP A 95 -15.43 11.80 5.75
N ASP A 96 -15.74 13.00 5.21
CA ASP A 96 -16.85 13.83 5.66
C ASP A 96 -18.21 13.14 5.43
N TYR A 97 -18.39 12.52 4.27
CA TYR A 97 -19.61 11.75 3.96
C TYR A 97 -19.79 10.56 4.90
N THR A 98 -18.73 9.78 5.12
CA THR A 98 -18.74 8.62 6.03
C THR A 98 -19.06 9.06 7.46
N ALA A 99 -18.39 10.09 7.96
CA ALA A 99 -18.66 10.62 9.29
C ALA A 99 -20.10 11.14 9.44
N ALA A 100 -20.65 11.78 8.39
CA ALA A 100 -22.04 12.24 8.38
C ALA A 100 -23.02 11.05 8.40
N SER A 101 -22.78 10.02 7.57
CA SER A 101 -23.58 8.79 7.52
C SER A 101 -23.59 8.06 8.86
N GLU A 102 -22.43 7.88 9.49
CA GLU A 102 -22.29 7.25 10.79
C GLU A 102 -23.03 8.03 11.89
N ALA A 103 -22.93 9.37 11.88
CA ALA A 103 -23.61 10.21 12.86
C ALA A 103 -25.14 10.11 12.73
N VAL A 104 -25.69 10.12 11.52
CA VAL A 104 -27.15 9.99 11.36
C VAL A 104 -27.64 8.57 11.62
N SER A 105 -26.85 7.56 11.26
CA SER A 105 -27.13 6.16 11.57
C SER A 105 -27.18 5.92 13.09
N ALA A 106 -26.22 6.46 13.85
CA ALA A 106 -26.15 6.33 15.30
C ALA A 106 -27.40 6.87 16.02
N PHE A 107 -27.90 8.03 15.62
CA PHE A 107 -29.00 8.71 16.29
C PHE A 107 -30.39 8.36 15.72
N ALA A 108 -30.53 8.40 14.41
CA ALA A 108 -31.79 8.23 13.72
C ALA A 108 -32.03 6.79 13.19
N GLY A 109 -30.98 5.97 13.16
CA GLY A 109 -31.04 4.61 12.60
C GLY A 109 -31.26 4.60 11.09
N ILE A 110 -30.94 5.69 10.40
CA ILE A 110 -31.07 5.81 8.95
C ILE A 110 -29.80 5.28 8.30
N ASP A 111 -29.98 4.29 7.43
CA ASP A 111 -28.90 3.76 6.59
C ASP A 111 -28.97 4.44 5.21
N THR A 112 -27.98 5.27 4.90
CA THR A 112 -27.91 6.00 3.63
C THR A 112 -27.56 5.12 2.46
N GLY A 113 -27.08 3.89 2.68
CA GLY A 113 -26.76 2.87 1.68
C GLY A 113 -27.90 1.91 1.32
N ASP A 114 -29.11 2.07 1.91
CA ASP A 114 -30.23 1.18 1.64
C ASP A 114 -30.80 1.41 0.23
N GLU A 115 -31.09 0.34 -0.52
CA GLU A 115 -31.65 0.40 -1.88
C GLU A 115 -33.04 1.08 -1.96
N GLU A 116 -33.82 1.09 -0.86
CA GLU A 116 -35.13 1.74 -0.77
C GLU A 116 -35.07 3.15 -0.14
N PHE A 117 -33.88 3.75 -0.05
CA PHE A 117 -33.65 5.05 0.59
C PHE A 117 -34.32 6.22 -0.14
N ASP A 118 -35.19 6.97 0.57
CA ASP A 118 -35.85 8.19 0.09
C ASP A 118 -35.18 9.43 0.72
N ALA A 119 -34.31 10.09 -0.05
CA ALA A 119 -33.52 11.23 0.42
C ALA A 119 -34.36 12.39 0.95
N ASP A 120 -35.51 12.72 0.31
CA ASP A 120 -36.37 13.82 0.72
C ASP A 120 -37.09 13.50 2.04
N ALA A 121 -37.57 12.27 2.18
CA ALA A 121 -38.22 11.81 3.41
C ALA A 121 -37.21 11.72 4.57
N ALA A 122 -36.01 11.19 4.31
CA ALA A 122 -34.94 11.07 5.27
C ALA A 122 -34.48 12.45 5.81
N LEU A 123 -34.32 13.43 4.94
CA LEU A 123 -33.92 14.79 5.37
C LEU A 123 -34.94 15.44 6.28
N GLU A 124 -36.24 15.27 5.99
CA GLU A 124 -37.31 15.77 6.88
C GLU A 124 -37.33 15.06 8.22
N GLU A 125 -37.10 13.75 8.23
CA GLU A 125 -37.01 12.94 9.46
C GLU A 125 -35.79 13.37 10.31
N LEU A 126 -34.61 13.52 9.69
CA LEU A 126 -33.40 13.98 10.36
C LEU A 126 -33.57 15.35 10.99
N LYS A 127 -34.20 16.30 10.30
CA LYS A 127 -34.47 17.65 10.82
C LYS A 127 -35.48 17.67 11.96
N ALA A 128 -36.42 16.73 11.94
CA ALA A 128 -37.44 16.62 12.97
C ALA A 128 -36.96 15.83 14.19
N PHE A 129 -35.88 15.09 14.07
CA PHE A 129 -35.35 14.24 15.12
C PHE A 129 -34.85 15.05 16.32
N GLN A 130 -35.28 14.66 17.51
CA GLN A 130 -34.81 15.23 18.77
C GLN A 130 -34.30 14.09 19.67
N PRO A 131 -33.01 14.05 19.96
CA PRO A 131 -32.44 12.98 20.75
C PRO A 131 -32.92 13.09 22.22
N THR A 132 -32.93 11.96 22.89
CA THR A 132 -33.13 11.87 24.34
C THR A 132 -31.83 11.91 25.13
N GLU A 133 -30.71 11.66 24.45
CA GLU A 133 -29.36 11.61 24.99
C GLU A 133 -28.42 12.38 24.06
N ASP A 134 -27.34 12.95 24.62
CA ASP A 134 -26.36 13.74 23.86
C ASP A 134 -25.35 12.88 23.11
N THR A 135 -25.37 11.56 23.36
CA THR A 135 -24.48 10.58 22.69
C THR A 135 -25.25 9.35 22.24
N ALA A 136 -24.82 8.78 21.15
CA ALA A 136 -25.29 7.50 20.63
C ALA A 136 -24.09 6.64 20.21
N THR A 137 -24.29 5.34 20.05
CA THR A 137 -23.24 4.43 19.55
C THR A 137 -23.65 3.82 18.23
N VAL A 138 -22.67 3.59 17.37
CA VAL A 138 -22.81 2.92 16.08
C VAL A 138 -21.70 1.89 15.92
N ASP A 139 -22.05 0.75 15.36
CA ASP A 139 -21.09 -0.29 15.01
C ASP A 139 -20.55 0.02 13.60
N VAL A 140 -19.24 0.29 13.51
CA VAL A 140 -18.54 0.58 12.25
C VAL A 140 -17.62 -0.58 11.93
N GLU A 141 -17.72 -1.11 10.74
CA GLU A 141 -16.80 -2.15 10.24
C GLU A 141 -15.53 -1.48 9.70
N ASP A 142 -14.39 -1.89 10.23
CA ASP A 142 -13.07 -1.49 9.74
C ASP A 142 -12.77 -2.21 8.43
N GLU A 143 -12.58 -1.47 7.35
CA GLU A 143 -12.38 -2.01 6.00
C GLU A 143 -11.14 -2.90 5.85
N GLU A 144 -10.09 -2.65 6.65
CA GLU A 144 -8.84 -3.41 6.55
C GLU A 144 -8.89 -4.71 7.36
N THR A 145 -9.48 -4.65 8.55
CA THR A 145 -9.45 -5.75 9.52
C THR A 145 -10.75 -6.55 9.56
N LEU A 146 -11.83 -6.03 8.96
CA LEU A 146 -13.21 -6.55 9.07
C LEU A 146 -13.67 -6.66 10.53
N ALA A 147 -13.07 -5.88 11.39
CA ALA A 147 -13.46 -5.82 12.80
C ALA A 147 -14.59 -4.80 13.00
N ILE A 148 -15.59 -5.19 13.74
CA ILE A 148 -16.67 -4.27 14.12
C ILE A 148 -16.18 -3.47 15.33
N ASN A 149 -16.09 -2.16 15.19
CA ASN A 149 -15.71 -1.22 16.21
C ASN A 149 -16.93 -0.42 16.65
N GLU A 150 -17.18 -0.35 17.96
CA GLU A 150 -18.23 0.50 18.51
C GLU A 150 -17.72 1.94 18.59
N MET A 151 -18.32 2.86 17.83
CA MET A 151 -17.96 4.27 17.81
C MET A 151 -19.03 5.11 18.50
N THR A 152 -18.61 6.19 19.17
CA THR A 152 -19.49 7.13 19.86
C THR A 152 -19.75 8.34 18.97
N ALA A 153 -21.01 8.60 18.66
CA ALA A 153 -21.47 9.81 17.99
C ALA A 153 -21.99 10.83 19.04
N TYR A 154 -21.73 12.10 18.78
CA TYR A 154 -22.18 13.23 19.62
C TYR A 154 -23.24 14.05 18.88
N TYR A 155 -24.21 14.60 19.63
CA TYR A 155 -25.32 15.33 19.02
C TYR A 155 -24.92 16.71 18.50
N ASP A 156 -24.38 17.60 19.35
CA ASP A 156 -24.08 19.00 18.99
C ASP A 156 -22.62 19.40 19.20
N ALA A 157 -21.86 18.69 20.03
CA ALA A 157 -20.46 19.00 20.29
C ALA A 157 -19.63 17.77 20.65
N ILE A 158 -18.49 17.60 19.99
CA ILE A 158 -17.49 16.59 20.33
C ILE A 158 -16.56 17.17 21.40
N PRO A 159 -16.40 16.54 22.58
CA PRO A 159 -15.48 17.01 23.60
C PRO A 159 -14.02 17.01 23.12
N ASP A 160 -13.22 18.00 23.57
CA ASP A 160 -11.80 18.09 23.22
C ASP A 160 -10.95 16.89 23.70
N ASP A 161 -11.43 16.18 24.71
CA ASP A 161 -10.78 14.99 25.30
C ASP A 161 -11.37 13.66 24.78
N ALA A 162 -12.27 13.71 23.78
CA ALA A 162 -12.81 12.51 23.16
C ALA A 162 -11.70 11.72 22.43
N ASP A 163 -11.75 10.40 22.58
CA ASP A 163 -10.84 9.51 21.88
C ASP A 163 -11.21 9.45 20.39
N LYS A 164 -10.32 9.94 19.55
CA LYS A 164 -10.56 10.02 18.09
C LYS A 164 -10.73 8.67 17.41
N ASP A 165 -10.10 7.63 17.97
CA ASP A 165 -10.16 6.29 17.38
C ASP A 165 -11.49 5.56 17.71
N SER A 166 -12.28 6.11 18.63
CA SER A 166 -13.59 5.57 19.02
C SER A 166 -14.72 6.60 18.94
N THR A 167 -14.51 7.70 18.21
CA THR A 167 -15.47 8.78 18.07
C THR A 167 -15.75 9.06 16.60
N VAL A 168 -17.02 9.17 16.23
CA VAL A 168 -17.46 9.61 14.91
C VAL A 168 -16.95 11.03 14.66
N GLY A 169 -16.34 11.25 13.50
CA GLY A 169 -15.64 12.50 13.17
C GLY A 169 -16.54 13.74 13.03
N MET A 170 -17.86 13.57 13.04
CA MET A 170 -18.84 14.64 12.85
C MET A 170 -19.96 14.57 13.88
N THR A 171 -20.52 15.73 14.29
CA THR A 171 -21.70 15.76 15.15
C THR A 171 -22.97 15.50 14.34
N TYR A 172 -24.04 15.06 14.99
CA TYR A 172 -25.32 14.84 14.32
C TYR A 172 -25.85 16.14 13.65
N VAL A 173 -25.73 17.29 14.33
CA VAL A 173 -26.20 18.59 13.81
C VAL A 173 -25.40 18.98 12.57
N ASP A 174 -24.09 18.79 12.58
CA ASP A 174 -23.23 19.06 11.41
C ASP A 174 -23.53 18.08 10.29
N ALA A 175 -23.79 16.81 10.58
CA ALA A 175 -24.13 15.80 9.59
C ALA A 175 -25.47 16.09 8.88
N VAL A 176 -26.50 16.54 9.61
CA VAL A 176 -27.76 16.99 9.01
C VAL A 176 -27.54 18.21 8.09
N SER A 177 -26.68 19.14 8.52
CA SER A 177 -26.32 20.31 7.71
C SER A 177 -25.53 19.89 6.45
N TYR A 178 -24.63 18.92 6.58
CA TYR A 178 -23.87 18.36 5.48
C TYR A 178 -24.79 17.75 4.40
N PHE A 179 -25.77 16.91 4.80
CA PHE A 179 -26.71 16.31 3.87
C PHE A 179 -27.70 17.31 3.26
N GLU A 180 -28.01 18.40 3.97
CA GLU A 180 -28.82 19.48 3.41
C GLU A 180 -28.09 20.23 2.29
N GLU A 181 -26.76 20.38 2.39
CA GLU A 181 -25.94 21.12 1.41
C GLU A 181 -25.48 20.22 0.26
N ASN A 182 -25.09 18.97 0.53
CA ASN A 182 -24.42 18.10 -0.44
C ASN A 182 -25.33 16.97 -0.99
N GLY A 183 -26.46 16.69 -0.31
CA GLY A 183 -27.28 15.51 -0.62
C GLY A 183 -26.76 14.25 0.02
N PHE A 184 -27.39 13.11 -0.29
CA PHE A 184 -27.04 11.80 0.26
C PHE A 184 -26.23 10.91 -0.69
N ASP A 185 -25.90 11.42 -1.88
CA ASP A 185 -25.08 10.68 -2.82
C ASP A 185 -23.61 10.66 -2.34
N GLU A 186 -22.99 9.50 -2.44
CA GLU A 186 -21.55 9.38 -2.18
C GLU A 186 -20.76 10.28 -3.13
N PRO A 187 -19.67 10.90 -2.65
CA PRO A 187 -18.80 11.71 -3.50
C PRO A 187 -18.25 10.91 -4.68
N ASP A 188 -18.51 11.38 -5.93
CA ASP A 188 -17.95 10.75 -7.11
C ASP A 188 -16.45 11.10 -7.25
N PRO A 189 -15.52 10.13 -7.19
CA PRO A 189 -14.10 10.41 -7.34
C PRO A 189 -13.75 11.11 -8.66
N ALA A 190 -14.57 11.00 -9.70
CA ALA A 190 -14.34 11.66 -10.98
C ALA A 190 -14.51 13.19 -10.92
N ASP A 191 -15.24 13.71 -9.93
CA ASP A 191 -15.45 15.16 -9.74
C ASP A 191 -14.21 15.86 -9.17
N TYR A 192 -13.31 15.11 -8.52
CA TYR A 192 -12.13 15.65 -7.84
C TYR A 192 -10.86 15.62 -8.69
N GLY A 193 -10.86 14.93 -9.83
CA GLY A 193 -9.68 14.85 -10.68
C GLY A 193 -9.79 13.88 -11.85
N VAL A 194 -8.65 13.48 -12.42
CA VAL A 194 -8.64 12.48 -13.47
C VAL A 194 -8.69 11.09 -12.82
N TRP A 195 -9.89 10.56 -12.73
CA TRP A 195 -10.14 9.24 -12.17
C TRP A 195 -9.87 8.14 -13.18
N VAL A 196 -9.16 7.10 -12.75
CA VAL A 196 -8.93 5.87 -13.52
C VAL A 196 -9.62 4.74 -12.76
N PRO A 197 -10.76 4.23 -13.27
CA PRO A 197 -11.48 3.17 -12.59
C PRO A 197 -10.67 1.88 -12.54
N GLY A 198 -10.81 1.13 -11.46
CA GLY A 198 -10.17 -0.16 -11.27
C GLY A 198 -10.70 -1.23 -12.24
N VAL A 199 -9.97 -2.34 -12.30
CA VAL A 199 -10.37 -3.48 -13.17
C VAL A 199 -11.74 -4.03 -12.82
N PRO A 200 -12.13 -4.19 -11.54
CA PRO A 200 -13.48 -4.63 -11.19
C PRO A 200 -14.57 -3.71 -11.71
N VAL A 201 -14.41 -2.40 -11.54
CA VAL A 201 -15.37 -1.39 -12.03
C VAL A 201 -15.51 -1.42 -13.55
N LEU A 202 -14.38 -1.53 -14.28
CA LEU A 202 -14.42 -1.64 -15.75
C LEU A 202 -15.14 -2.91 -16.22
N ILE A 203 -14.92 -4.03 -15.52
CA ILE A 203 -15.59 -5.31 -15.84
C ILE A 203 -17.07 -5.23 -15.47
N GLY A 204 -17.42 -4.66 -14.30
CA GLY A 204 -18.78 -4.44 -13.87
C GLY A 204 -19.59 -3.65 -14.88
N ASN A 205 -19.10 -2.48 -15.26
CA ASN A 205 -19.73 -1.62 -16.28
C ASN A 205 -19.90 -2.34 -17.63
N ALA A 206 -18.94 -3.17 -18.03
CA ALA A 206 -19.04 -3.96 -19.26
C ALA A 206 -20.09 -5.06 -19.16
N LEU A 207 -20.22 -5.72 -18.02
CA LEU A 207 -21.22 -6.76 -17.76
C LEU A 207 -22.64 -6.18 -17.71
N GLU A 208 -22.82 -5.05 -17.03
CA GLU A 208 -24.09 -4.31 -16.98
C GLU A 208 -24.53 -3.85 -18.37
N SER A 209 -23.62 -3.28 -19.15
CA SER A 209 -23.89 -2.88 -20.53
C SER A 209 -24.26 -4.04 -21.44
N ALA A 210 -23.78 -5.26 -21.15
CA ALA A 210 -24.12 -6.49 -21.84
C ALA A 210 -25.48 -7.09 -21.39
N GLY A 211 -26.09 -6.56 -20.30
CA GLY A 211 -27.34 -7.03 -19.74
C GLY A 211 -27.24 -8.42 -19.12
N THR A 212 -26.11 -8.69 -18.44
CA THR A 212 -25.87 -9.97 -17.78
C THR A 212 -26.74 -10.13 -16.54
N ALA A 213 -27.05 -11.38 -16.18
CA ALA A 213 -27.86 -11.66 -15.01
C ALA A 213 -27.03 -11.43 -13.73
N ASP A 214 -27.66 -10.93 -12.64
CA ASP A 214 -27.01 -10.53 -11.38
C ASP A 214 -26.14 -11.64 -10.76
N TRP A 215 -26.61 -12.90 -10.78
CA TRP A 215 -25.82 -14.03 -10.30
C TRP A 215 -24.50 -14.24 -11.07
N LEU A 216 -24.47 -13.88 -12.36
CA LEU A 216 -23.29 -14.00 -13.20
C LEU A 216 -22.33 -12.83 -12.95
N ASN A 217 -22.87 -11.63 -12.69
CA ASN A 217 -22.09 -10.47 -12.27
C ASN A 217 -21.35 -10.78 -10.96
N GLY A 218 -22.08 -11.25 -9.93
CA GLY A 218 -21.48 -11.66 -8.65
C GLY A 218 -20.44 -12.76 -8.83
N LEU A 219 -20.69 -13.80 -9.63
CA LEU A 219 -19.72 -14.86 -9.88
C LEU A 219 -18.43 -14.33 -10.52
N ILE A 220 -18.53 -13.40 -11.45
CA ILE A 220 -17.37 -12.84 -12.16
C ILE A 220 -16.63 -11.84 -11.27
N LEU A 221 -17.35 -10.88 -10.66
CA LEU A 221 -16.73 -9.83 -9.86
C LEU A 221 -16.22 -10.38 -8.51
N ASP A 222 -17.09 -10.97 -7.72
CA ASP A 222 -16.74 -11.41 -6.36
C ASP A 222 -15.96 -12.73 -6.34
N GLY A 223 -16.21 -13.60 -7.34
CA GLY A 223 -15.51 -14.88 -7.44
C GLY A 223 -14.18 -14.79 -8.17
N ILE A 224 -14.20 -14.37 -9.44
CA ILE A 224 -13.01 -14.43 -10.31
C ILE A 224 -12.14 -13.18 -10.14
N VAL A 225 -12.73 -11.99 -10.25
CA VAL A 225 -11.96 -10.74 -10.26
C VAL A 225 -11.39 -10.45 -8.88
N ALA A 226 -12.20 -10.56 -7.83
CA ALA A 226 -11.74 -10.39 -6.45
C ALA A 226 -10.69 -11.46 -6.07
N GLY A 227 -10.92 -12.73 -6.44
CA GLY A 227 -9.95 -13.80 -6.17
C GLY A 227 -8.60 -13.62 -6.89
N VAL A 228 -8.63 -13.17 -8.14
CA VAL A 228 -7.41 -12.84 -8.91
C VAL A 228 -6.75 -11.59 -8.34
N GLY A 229 -7.52 -10.56 -7.99
CA GLY A 229 -7.06 -9.31 -7.39
C GLY A 229 -6.30 -9.56 -6.09
N ALA A 230 -6.85 -10.37 -5.18
CA ALA A 230 -6.22 -10.73 -3.92
C ALA A 230 -4.84 -11.38 -4.10
N VAL A 231 -4.65 -12.19 -5.15
CA VAL A 231 -3.34 -12.80 -5.46
C VAL A 231 -2.40 -11.80 -6.13
N LEU A 232 -2.89 -11.02 -7.09
CA LEU A 232 -2.08 -10.06 -7.83
C LEU A 232 -1.70 -8.83 -7.00
N GLY A 233 -2.48 -8.50 -5.97
CA GLY A 233 -2.17 -7.44 -5.01
C GLY A 233 -0.82 -7.62 -4.31
N PHE A 234 -0.36 -8.86 -4.08
CA PHE A 234 0.96 -9.13 -3.49
C PHE A 234 2.12 -9.05 -4.49
N VAL A 235 1.84 -9.04 -5.80
CA VAL A 235 2.89 -9.05 -6.84
C VAL A 235 3.82 -7.85 -6.76
N PRO A 236 3.36 -6.60 -6.54
CA PRO A 236 4.24 -5.45 -6.44
C PRO A 236 5.27 -5.59 -5.32
N GLN A 237 4.86 -6.03 -4.14
CA GLN A 237 5.75 -6.25 -2.99
C GLN A 237 6.80 -7.31 -3.28
N MET A 238 6.39 -8.45 -3.86
CA MET A 238 7.31 -9.52 -4.26
C MET A 238 8.29 -9.05 -5.33
N LEU A 239 7.83 -8.26 -6.30
CA LEU A 239 8.67 -7.71 -7.35
C LEU A 239 9.76 -6.80 -6.77
N VAL A 240 9.41 -5.90 -5.85
CA VAL A 240 10.38 -5.03 -5.16
C VAL A 240 11.39 -5.86 -4.38
N LEU A 241 10.95 -6.89 -3.65
CA LEU A 241 11.84 -7.78 -2.92
C LEU A 241 12.84 -8.48 -3.85
N PHE A 242 12.36 -9.08 -4.94
CA PHE A 242 13.23 -9.75 -5.93
C PHE A 242 14.18 -8.77 -6.61
N LEU A 243 13.74 -7.55 -6.92
CA LEU A 243 14.58 -6.52 -7.49
C LEU A 243 15.72 -6.12 -6.53
N MET A 244 15.42 -5.97 -5.25
CA MET A 244 16.43 -5.69 -4.21
C MET A 244 17.42 -6.85 -4.06
N LEU A 245 16.95 -8.10 -4.06
CA LEU A 245 17.82 -9.28 -4.00
C LEU A 245 18.70 -9.39 -5.26
N ALA A 246 18.14 -9.18 -6.45
CA ALA A 246 18.88 -9.16 -7.71
C ALA A 246 19.96 -8.07 -7.73
N PHE A 247 19.66 -6.89 -7.15
CA PHE A 247 20.63 -5.82 -6.98
C PHE A 247 21.80 -6.24 -6.07
N LEU A 248 21.52 -6.89 -4.93
CA LEU A 248 22.55 -7.41 -4.03
C LEU A 248 23.41 -8.48 -4.69
N GLU A 249 22.80 -9.33 -5.51
CA GLU A 249 23.51 -10.34 -6.29
C GLU A 249 24.41 -9.70 -7.38
N ALA A 250 23.87 -8.73 -8.14
CA ALA A 250 24.60 -8.01 -9.16
C ALA A 250 25.81 -7.21 -8.59
N CYS A 251 25.68 -6.66 -7.38
CA CYS A 251 26.79 -6.01 -6.68
C CYS A 251 27.84 -7.02 -6.17
N GLY A 252 27.62 -8.31 -6.30
CA GLY A 252 28.48 -9.37 -5.79
C GLY A 252 28.51 -9.45 -4.24
N TYR A 253 27.55 -8.84 -3.58
CA TYR A 253 27.45 -8.85 -2.12
C TYR A 253 27.19 -10.26 -1.57
N MET A 254 26.30 -11.02 -2.25
CA MET A 254 25.96 -12.38 -1.85
C MET A 254 27.16 -13.33 -1.87
N ALA A 255 28.04 -13.22 -2.88
CA ALA A 255 29.26 -14.03 -2.94
C ALA A 255 30.23 -13.71 -1.79
N ARG A 256 30.33 -12.45 -1.39
CA ARG A 256 31.17 -12.01 -0.26
C ARG A 256 30.66 -12.52 1.07
N ILE A 257 29.38 -12.46 1.29
CA ILE A 257 28.72 -12.99 2.50
C ILE A 257 28.86 -14.51 2.58
N ALA A 258 28.67 -15.23 1.48
CA ALA A 258 28.87 -16.69 1.44
C ALA A 258 30.28 -17.06 1.90
N PHE A 259 31.31 -16.33 1.46
CA PHE A 259 32.70 -16.52 1.89
C PHE A 259 32.91 -16.24 3.39
N VAL A 260 32.26 -15.21 3.94
CA VAL A 260 32.35 -14.90 5.38
C VAL A 260 31.67 -15.97 6.23
N LEU A 261 30.47 -16.41 5.80
CA LEU A 261 29.71 -17.47 6.47
C LEU A 261 30.46 -18.82 6.44
N ASP A 262 30.99 -19.20 5.30
CA ASP A 262 31.80 -20.42 5.17
C ASP A 262 33.02 -20.40 6.12
N ARG A 263 33.67 -19.27 6.24
CA ARG A 263 34.80 -19.07 7.16
C ARG A 263 34.39 -19.10 8.64
N ILE A 264 33.17 -18.73 8.98
CA ILE A 264 32.63 -18.77 10.35
C ILE A 264 32.18 -20.20 10.67
N PHE A 265 31.37 -20.80 9.81
CA PHE A 265 30.80 -22.13 10.01
C PHE A 265 31.80 -23.27 9.77
N GLY A 266 32.79 -23.08 8.92
CA GLY A 266 33.85 -24.09 8.68
C GLY A 266 34.76 -24.37 9.89
N LYS A 267 34.51 -23.71 11.02
CA LYS A 267 35.17 -23.98 12.31
C LYS A 267 34.31 -24.80 13.29
N PHE A 268 33.04 -24.98 12.99
CA PHE A 268 32.13 -25.86 13.71
C PHE A 268 31.97 -27.17 12.97
#